data_9fcbcea46955420195bbf3e4877eec8f
#
_entry.id   9fcbcea46955420195bbf3e4877eec8f
#
_cell.length_a   1.000
_cell.length_b   1.000
_cell.length_c   1.000
_cell.angle_alpha   90.00
_cell.angle_beta   90.00
_cell.angle_gamma   90.00
#
_symmetry.space_group_name_H-M   'P 1'
#
loop_
_entity.id
_entity.type
_entity.pdbx_description
1 polymer ?
#
loop_
_entity_poly.entity_id
_entity_poly.type
_entity_poly.pdbx_seq_one_letter_code
_entity_poly.pdbx_strand_id
1 'polypeptide(L)'
;MKKLSICIPTFNRSIHLNNCLNSIKIAKQNSDMPLEVCISDNCSSEKIESIINNYKKELDIVYNRNNKNIGLGNNILKSVSIASGEFAWIIGNDDLILPDTLKIFSNLNKQLRDVDFYYANSFHIEYQFIKNFPHPIDINNLDLSKLKKFSGYNISRKLKFFELIDPKKSYEFLLSMFLGIFRKKYWDESIDVINKKLISDVELYSNFDNTAPHIKIWSKSFSNKMAYFISNPLTANVHGPRARDWGNLYPFVEAVRIPQVLDCYRSNGLPFLKYIKCKNFALRRFIPSFYYMIKNPKSSGLKFVNIKQDMIRNLIYPSIYFSGLYYFLRRVIIIIKKQF
;
A
#
# COMPACT_ATOMS: atom_id res chain seq x y z
N MET A 1 -8.09 -23.86 12.20
CA MET A 1 -8.40 -22.42 12.01
C MET A 1 -7.26 -21.78 11.23
N LYS A 2 -7.54 -21.00 10.18
CA LYS A 2 -6.54 -20.30 9.41
C LYS A 2 -5.86 -19.23 10.26
N LYS A 3 -4.53 -19.10 10.12
CA LYS A 3 -3.77 -18.14 10.90
C LYS A 3 -3.63 -16.82 10.16
N LEU A 4 -3.41 -16.88 8.82
CA LEU A 4 -3.25 -15.74 7.95
C LEU A 4 -4.11 -15.90 6.71
N SER A 5 -4.79 -14.82 6.31
CA SER A 5 -5.43 -14.67 5.00
C SER A 5 -4.68 -13.62 4.20
N ILE A 6 -4.12 -14.00 3.05
CA ILE A 6 -3.54 -13.06 2.09
C ILE A 6 -4.68 -12.62 1.18
N CYS A 7 -5.04 -11.33 1.23
CA CYS A 7 -6.18 -10.74 0.53
C CYS A 7 -5.71 -9.98 -0.70
N ILE A 8 -6.12 -10.42 -1.89
CA ILE A 8 -5.65 -9.90 -3.19
C ILE A 8 -6.84 -9.34 -3.98
N PRO A 9 -7.02 -8.02 -4.01
CA PRO A 9 -7.91 -7.39 -4.98
C PRO A 9 -7.23 -7.39 -6.36
N THR A 10 -7.92 -7.89 -7.39
CA THR A 10 -7.38 -7.94 -8.76
C THR A 10 -8.38 -7.39 -9.79
N PHE A 11 -7.85 -6.83 -10.88
CA PHE A 11 -8.63 -6.37 -12.03
C PHE A 11 -7.74 -6.28 -13.27
N ASN A 12 -8.02 -7.10 -14.32
CA ASN A 12 -7.32 -7.09 -15.62
C ASN A 12 -5.79 -7.14 -15.51
N ARG A 13 -5.24 -8.04 -14.66
CA ARG A 13 -3.80 -8.18 -14.39
C ARG A 13 -3.40 -9.64 -14.17
N SER A 14 -3.74 -10.48 -15.11
CA SER A 14 -3.52 -11.95 -15.03
C SER A 14 -2.05 -12.32 -14.84
N ILE A 15 -1.14 -11.70 -15.59
CA ILE A 15 0.31 -11.96 -15.49
C ILE A 15 0.85 -11.58 -14.10
N HIS A 16 0.43 -10.43 -13.57
CA HIS A 16 0.86 -9.98 -12.24
C HIS A 16 0.34 -10.93 -11.15
N LEU A 17 -0.95 -11.29 -11.23
CA LEU A 17 -1.53 -12.26 -10.31
C LEU A 17 -0.82 -13.61 -10.35
N ASN A 18 -0.44 -14.08 -11.55
CA ASN A 18 0.34 -15.31 -11.71
C ASN A 18 1.69 -15.24 -10.97
N ASN A 19 2.42 -14.13 -11.12
CA ASN A 19 3.67 -13.90 -10.41
C ASN A 19 3.47 -13.86 -8.88
N CYS A 20 2.43 -13.15 -8.43
CA CYS A 20 2.08 -13.04 -7.01
C CYS A 20 1.76 -14.43 -6.42
N LEU A 21 0.89 -15.21 -7.06
CA LEU A 21 0.52 -16.57 -6.62
C LEU A 21 1.72 -17.52 -6.60
N ASN A 22 2.61 -17.44 -7.59
CA ASN A 22 3.83 -18.23 -7.60
C ASN A 22 4.74 -17.90 -6.40
N SER A 23 4.90 -16.63 -6.07
CA SER A 23 5.69 -16.21 -4.91
C SER A 23 5.07 -16.68 -3.57
N ILE A 24 3.74 -16.66 -3.46
CA ILE A 24 3.02 -17.21 -2.29
C ILE A 24 3.21 -18.71 -2.19
N LYS A 25 3.12 -19.45 -3.30
CA LYS A 25 3.36 -20.88 -3.36
C LYS A 25 4.78 -21.22 -2.85
N ILE A 26 5.81 -20.51 -3.34
CA ILE A 26 7.18 -20.69 -2.90
C ILE A 26 7.32 -20.42 -1.39
N ALA A 27 6.75 -19.34 -0.89
CA ALA A 27 6.76 -19.02 0.54
C ALA A 27 6.02 -20.07 1.38
N LYS A 28 4.94 -20.67 0.86
CA LYS A 28 4.16 -21.72 1.52
C LYS A 28 4.97 -23.03 1.63
N GLN A 29 5.79 -23.34 0.66
CA GLN A 29 6.66 -24.53 0.71
C GLN A 29 7.68 -24.46 1.86
N ASN A 30 8.04 -23.23 2.31
CA ASN A 30 8.98 -23.00 3.41
C ASN A 30 8.28 -22.87 4.78
N SER A 31 6.97 -23.14 4.89
CA SER A 31 6.22 -22.93 6.14
C SER A 31 4.96 -23.80 6.23
N ASP A 32 4.78 -24.44 7.40
CA ASP A 32 3.56 -25.17 7.73
C ASP A 32 2.44 -24.29 8.26
N MET A 33 2.60 -22.96 8.27
CA MET A 33 1.59 -22.03 8.78
C MET A 33 0.25 -22.21 8.04
N PRO A 34 -0.88 -22.40 8.75
CA PRO A 34 -2.20 -22.44 8.13
C PRO A 34 -2.51 -21.12 7.42
N LEU A 35 -2.56 -21.16 6.09
CA LEU A 35 -2.72 -20.02 5.19
C LEU A 35 -3.93 -20.25 4.28
N GLU A 36 -4.61 -19.16 3.93
CA GLU A 36 -5.50 -19.09 2.78
C GLU A 36 -5.18 -17.85 1.93
N VAL A 37 -5.52 -17.91 0.66
CA VAL A 37 -5.38 -16.80 -0.29
C VAL A 37 -6.77 -16.38 -0.77
N CYS A 38 -7.19 -15.17 -0.41
CA CYS A 38 -8.51 -14.62 -0.68
C CYS A 38 -8.43 -13.66 -1.88
N ILE A 39 -8.94 -14.06 -3.02
CA ILE A 39 -8.87 -13.28 -4.26
C ILE A 39 -10.23 -12.69 -4.58
N SER A 40 -10.31 -11.36 -4.68
CA SER A 40 -11.48 -10.65 -5.17
C SER A 40 -11.21 -10.10 -6.57
N ASP A 41 -11.79 -10.73 -7.58
CA ASP A 41 -11.71 -10.31 -8.98
C ASP A 41 -12.81 -9.29 -9.29
N ASN A 42 -12.41 -8.11 -9.68
CA ASN A 42 -13.29 -6.97 -9.92
C ASN A 42 -13.97 -7.01 -11.30
N CYS A 43 -14.46 -8.20 -11.72
CA CYS A 43 -15.05 -8.43 -13.03
C CYS A 43 -14.03 -8.27 -14.19
N SER A 44 -12.86 -8.92 -14.08
CA SER A 44 -11.84 -8.87 -15.12
C SER A 44 -12.34 -9.46 -16.44
N SER A 45 -11.92 -8.86 -17.57
CA SER A 45 -12.09 -9.43 -18.91
C SER A 45 -11.08 -10.55 -19.20
N GLU A 46 -9.97 -10.60 -18.47
CA GLU A 46 -8.94 -11.64 -18.55
C GLU A 46 -9.37 -12.93 -17.84
N LYS A 47 -8.80 -14.06 -18.26
CA LYS A 47 -9.12 -15.41 -17.72
C LYS A 47 -8.41 -15.64 -16.35
N ILE A 48 -8.80 -14.91 -15.33
CA ILE A 48 -8.23 -14.99 -13.97
C ILE A 48 -8.41 -16.40 -13.39
N GLU A 49 -9.56 -17.01 -13.59
CA GLU A 49 -9.89 -18.34 -13.05
C GLU A 49 -8.95 -19.44 -13.54
N SER A 50 -8.52 -19.39 -14.81
CA SER A 50 -7.57 -20.37 -15.36
C SER A 50 -6.23 -20.32 -14.64
N ILE A 51 -5.75 -19.13 -14.27
CA ILE A 51 -4.53 -18.96 -13.50
C ILE A 51 -4.70 -19.52 -12.08
N ILE A 52 -5.80 -19.18 -11.42
CA ILE A 52 -6.09 -19.66 -10.06
C ILE A 52 -6.10 -21.20 -10.01
N ASN A 53 -6.68 -21.86 -11.02
CA ASN A 53 -6.76 -23.32 -11.08
C ASN A 53 -5.38 -23.98 -11.08
N ASN A 54 -4.34 -23.34 -11.60
CA ASN A 54 -2.97 -23.87 -11.58
C ASN A 54 -2.39 -23.94 -10.16
N TYR A 55 -2.94 -23.21 -9.20
CA TYR A 55 -2.41 -23.13 -7.82
C TYR A 55 -3.30 -23.81 -6.77
N LYS A 56 -4.53 -24.23 -7.10
CA LYS A 56 -5.49 -24.81 -6.15
C LYS A 56 -5.00 -26.10 -5.47
N LYS A 57 -4.01 -26.79 -6.05
CA LYS A 57 -3.43 -28.00 -5.44
C LYS A 57 -2.45 -27.67 -4.33
N GLU A 58 -1.77 -26.52 -4.41
CA GLU A 58 -0.72 -26.11 -3.48
C GLU A 58 -1.15 -25.02 -2.52
N LEU A 59 -2.14 -24.22 -2.90
CA LEU A 59 -2.68 -23.10 -2.11
C LEU A 59 -4.17 -23.28 -1.84
N ASP A 60 -4.59 -23.02 -0.61
CA ASP A 60 -6.00 -22.91 -0.25
C ASP A 60 -6.53 -21.55 -0.72
N ILE A 61 -7.24 -21.53 -1.86
CA ILE A 61 -7.69 -20.31 -2.52
C ILE A 61 -9.19 -20.14 -2.38
N VAL A 62 -9.60 -19.03 -1.77
CA VAL A 62 -10.98 -18.52 -1.76
C VAL A 62 -11.09 -17.47 -2.86
N TYR A 63 -11.84 -17.79 -3.91
CA TYR A 63 -12.02 -16.92 -5.08
C TYR A 63 -13.43 -16.38 -5.17
N ASN A 64 -13.56 -15.07 -5.33
CA ASN A 64 -14.81 -14.37 -5.61
C ASN A 64 -14.64 -13.49 -6.84
N ARG A 65 -15.52 -13.69 -7.84
CA ARG A 65 -15.64 -12.78 -8.98
C ARG A 65 -16.85 -11.88 -8.79
N ASN A 66 -16.65 -10.58 -8.83
CA ASN A 66 -17.73 -9.60 -8.77
C ASN A 66 -18.53 -9.59 -10.09
N ASN A 67 -19.84 -9.36 -10.02
CA ASN A 67 -20.71 -9.32 -11.21
C ASN A 67 -20.43 -8.09 -12.10
N LYS A 68 -19.82 -7.05 -11.55
CA LYS A 68 -19.41 -5.81 -12.23
C LYS A 68 -18.18 -5.22 -11.55
N ASN A 69 -17.53 -4.26 -12.19
CA ASN A 69 -16.50 -3.45 -11.53
C ASN A 69 -17.15 -2.61 -10.41
N ILE A 70 -16.74 -2.86 -9.16
CA ILE A 70 -17.23 -2.18 -7.96
C ILE A 70 -16.28 -1.11 -7.43
N GLY A 71 -15.22 -0.78 -8.18
CA GLY A 71 -14.17 0.15 -7.80
C GLY A 71 -13.07 -0.48 -6.92
N LEU A 72 -11.92 0.18 -6.87
CA LEU A 72 -10.75 -0.31 -6.14
C LEU A 72 -11.05 -0.47 -4.64
N GLY A 73 -11.61 0.55 -4.01
CA GLY A 73 -11.87 0.55 -2.57
C GLY A 73 -12.80 -0.59 -2.14
N ASN A 74 -13.92 -0.76 -2.83
CA ASN A 74 -14.84 -1.87 -2.55
C ASN A 74 -14.20 -3.24 -2.84
N ASN A 75 -13.36 -3.35 -3.86
CA ASN A 75 -12.67 -4.60 -4.16
C ASN A 75 -11.66 -4.98 -3.07
N ILE A 76 -10.97 -3.99 -2.48
CA ILE A 76 -10.14 -4.17 -1.29
C ILE A 76 -10.98 -4.69 -0.13
N LEU A 77 -12.10 -4.03 0.21
CA LEU A 77 -12.98 -4.48 1.29
C LEU A 77 -13.51 -5.90 1.03
N LYS A 78 -13.90 -6.19 -0.21
CA LYS A 78 -14.39 -7.51 -0.60
C LYS A 78 -13.35 -8.60 -0.41
N SER A 79 -12.08 -8.35 -0.76
CA SER A 79 -11.00 -9.33 -0.57
C SER A 79 -10.78 -9.70 0.90
N VAL A 80 -10.94 -8.73 1.83
CA VAL A 80 -10.87 -8.99 3.28
C VAL A 80 -12.16 -9.65 3.81
N SER A 81 -13.32 -9.31 3.25
CA SER A 81 -14.62 -9.85 3.72
C SER A 81 -14.78 -11.35 3.52
N ILE A 82 -14.10 -11.92 2.51
CA ILE A 82 -14.11 -13.37 2.24
C ILE A 82 -13.03 -14.14 3.01
N ALA A 83 -12.22 -13.44 3.80
CA ALA A 83 -11.14 -14.01 4.60
C ALA A 83 -11.66 -14.59 5.93
N SER A 84 -11.10 -15.74 6.36
CA SER A 84 -11.43 -16.43 7.61
C SER A 84 -10.28 -16.48 8.63
N GLY A 85 -9.09 -16.01 8.24
CA GLY A 85 -7.89 -16.05 9.08
C GLY A 85 -7.97 -15.12 10.30
N GLU A 86 -7.19 -15.45 11.32
CA GLU A 86 -7.02 -14.60 12.51
C GLU A 86 -6.40 -13.25 12.14
N PHE A 87 -5.44 -13.27 11.21
CA PHE A 87 -4.82 -12.09 10.62
C PHE A 87 -5.18 -11.99 9.14
N ALA A 88 -5.27 -10.76 8.64
CA ALA A 88 -5.40 -10.46 7.23
C ALA A 88 -4.19 -9.63 6.76
N TRP A 89 -3.79 -9.83 5.52
CA TRP A 89 -2.76 -9.08 4.84
C TRP A 89 -3.21 -8.71 3.44
N ILE A 90 -3.43 -7.44 3.20
CA ILE A 90 -3.85 -6.95 1.88
C ILE A 90 -2.59 -6.69 1.05
N ILE A 91 -2.45 -7.38 -0.07
CA ILE A 91 -1.34 -7.14 -1.01
C ILE A 91 -1.89 -6.84 -2.40
N GLY A 92 -1.12 -6.10 -3.19
CA GLY A 92 -1.41 -5.92 -4.60
C GLY A 92 -1.16 -7.21 -5.39
N ASN A 93 -1.85 -7.38 -6.49
CA ASN A 93 -1.58 -8.51 -7.39
C ASN A 93 -0.20 -8.40 -8.10
N ASP A 94 0.47 -7.25 -7.98
CA ASP A 94 1.83 -6.96 -8.46
C ASP A 94 2.91 -7.07 -7.36
N ASP A 95 2.53 -7.40 -6.12
CA ASP A 95 3.46 -7.66 -5.03
C ASP A 95 3.96 -9.11 -5.04
N LEU A 96 5.24 -9.31 -4.72
CA LEU A 96 5.84 -10.62 -4.57
C LEU A 96 6.16 -10.88 -3.09
N ILE A 97 5.78 -12.04 -2.57
CA ILE A 97 6.12 -12.48 -1.20
C ILE A 97 7.48 -13.15 -1.20
N LEU A 98 8.35 -12.81 -0.24
CA LEU A 98 9.69 -13.42 -0.14
C LEU A 98 9.59 -14.83 0.46
N PRO A 99 10.53 -15.75 0.11
CA PRO A 99 10.44 -17.16 0.46
C PRO A 99 10.27 -17.45 1.95
N ASP A 100 10.95 -16.71 2.84
CA ASP A 100 10.91 -16.93 4.30
C ASP A 100 9.79 -16.16 5.03
N THR A 101 8.99 -15.38 4.33
CA THR A 101 7.99 -14.48 4.90
C THR A 101 7.03 -15.18 5.84
N LEU A 102 6.44 -16.30 5.43
CA LEU A 102 5.45 -17.02 6.23
C LEU A 102 6.07 -17.64 7.48
N LYS A 103 7.30 -18.15 7.38
CA LYS A 103 8.07 -18.67 8.51
C LYS A 103 8.38 -17.55 9.52
N ILE A 104 8.86 -16.40 9.04
CA ILE A 104 9.15 -15.22 9.89
C ILE A 104 7.88 -14.77 10.62
N PHE A 105 6.77 -14.56 9.88
CA PHE A 105 5.51 -14.13 10.50
C PHE A 105 4.98 -15.16 11.51
N SER A 106 5.02 -16.45 11.19
CA SER A 106 4.59 -17.52 12.10
C SER A 106 5.35 -17.48 13.42
N ASN A 107 6.68 -17.33 13.37
CA ASN A 107 7.53 -17.27 14.57
C ASN A 107 7.24 -16.02 15.40
N LEU A 108 7.14 -14.85 14.76
CA LEU A 108 6.80 -13.60 15.44
C LEU A 108 5.43 -13.67 16.12
N ASN A 109 4.42 -14.20 15.43
CA ASN A 109 3.08 -14.29 15.99
C ASN A 109 2.96 -15.29 17.15
N LYS A 110 3.79 -16.35 17.19
CA LYS A 110 3.88 -17.25 18.36
C LYS A 110 4.46 -16.55 19.59
N GLN A 111 5.46 -15.68 19.38
CA GLN A 111 6.17 -14.96 20.43
C GLN A 111 5.45 -13.71 20.92
N LEU A 112 4.74 -13.01 20.04
CA LEU A 112 4.17 -11.68 20.25
C LEU A 112 2.62 -11.74 20.25
N ARG A 113 2.06 -12.43 21.23
CA ARG A 113 0.59 -12.71 21.28
C ARG A 113 -0.29 -11.47 21.51
N ASP A 114 0.29 -10.42 22.07
CA ASP A 114 -0.36 -9.14 22.35
C ASP A 114 -0.19 -8.09 21.23
N VAL A 115 0.40 -8.47 20.11
CA VAL A 115 0.54 -7.63 18.93
C VAL A 115 -0.64 -7.85 18.00
N ASP A 116 -1.29 -6.77 17.62
CA ASP A 116 -2.48 -6.78 16.77
C ASP A 116 -2.22 -6.26 15.35
N PHE A 117 -1.08 -5.57 15.15
CA PHE A 117 -0.67 -5.02 13.86
C PHE A 117 0.84 -5.21 13.63
N TYR A 118 1.23 -5.76 12.50
CA TYR A 118 2.63 -5.90 12.09
C TYR A 118 2.89 -5.01 10.89
N TYR A 119 3.90 -4.15 10.98
CA TYR A 119 4.44 -3.47 9.82
C TYR A 119 5.31 -4.45 9.04
N ALA A 120 4.94 -4.77 7.83
CA ALA A 120 5.67 -5.65 6.92
C ALA A 120 6.52 -4.80 5.97
N ASN A 121 7.83 -4.69 6.24
CA ASN A 121 8.72 -3.97 5.33
C ASN A 121 8.78 -4.67 3.96
N SER A 122 9.15 -3.92 2.93
CA SER A 122 9.20 -4.39 1.54
C SER A 122 10.49 -3.99 0.86
N PHE A 123 10.84 -4.65 -0.22
CA PHE A 123 11.76 -4.13 -1.21
C PHE A 123 11.01 -3.37 -2.30
N HIS A 124 11.70 -2.40 -2.92
CA HIS A 124 11.30 -1.82 -4.19
C HIS A 124 12.02 -2.51 -5.33
N ILE A 125 11.24 -3.03 -6.29
CA ILE A 125 11.74 -3.54 -7.57
C ILE A 125 11.35 -2.56 -8.66
N GLU A 126 12.32 -1.94 -9.33
CA GLU A 126 12.01 -1.16 -10.53
C GLU A 126 11.63 -2.11 -11.67
N TYR A 127 10.54 -1.80 -12.40
CA TYR A 127 10.06 -2.62 -13.51
C TYR A 127 11.16 -3.00 -14.50
N GLN A 128 12.11 -2.10 -14.76
CA GLN A 128 13.24 -2.36 -15.68
C GLN A 128 14.12 -3.53 -15.23
N PHE A 129 14.16 -3.80 -13.92
CA PHE A 129 14.95 -4.91 -13.37
C PHE A 129 14.35 -6.28 -13.70
N ILE A 130 13.02 -6.36 -13.79
CA ILE A 130 12.30 -7.63 -13.98
C ILE A 130 11.65 -7.78 -15.36
N LYS A 131 11.72 -6.78 -16.23
CA LYS A 131 11.00 -6.77 -17.52
C LYS A 131 11.32 -7.96 -18.45
N ASN A 132 12.51 -8.55 -18.29
CA ASN A 132 12.99 -9.67 -19.11
C ASN A 132 12.92 -11.02 -18.37
N PHE A 133 12.38 -11.05 -17.14
CA PHE A 133 12.20 -12.31 -16.42
C PHE A 133 11.06 -13.10 -17.04
N PRO A 134 11.18 -14.46 -17.08
CA PRO A 134 10.07 -15.32 -17.48
C PRO A 134 8.91 -15.22 -16.48
N HIS A 135 7.70 -15.42 -16.96
CA HIS A 135 6.50 -15.46 -16.14
C HIS A 135 5.99 -16.91 -15.98
N PRO A 136 5.60 -17.37 -14.77
CA PRO A 136 5.66 -16.58 -13.52
C PRO A 136 7.09 -16.36 -13.05
N ILE A 137 7.34 -15.19 -12.44
CA ILE A 137 8.64 -14.84 -11.85
C ILE A 137 8.97 -15.82 -10.73
N ASP A 138 10.14 -16.46 -10.77
CA ASP A 138 10.68 -17.18 -9.63
C ASP A 138 11.45 -16.20 -8.73
N ILE A 139 10.88 -15.94 -7.54
CA ILE A 139 11.43 -15.02 -6.56
C ILE A 139 12.83 -15.44 -6.07
N ASN A 140 13.19 -16.73 -6.14
CA ASN A 140 14.50 -17.22 -5.75
C ASN A 140 15.61 -16.76 -6.70
N ASN A 141 15.25 -16.41 -7.94
CA ASN A 141 16.20 -15.90 -8.95
C ASN A 141 16.42 -14.38 -8.86
N LEU A 142 15.74 -13.68 -7.94
CA LEU A 142 15.95 -12.25 -7.74
C LEU A 142 17.15 -11.99 -6.82
N ASP A 143 18.10 -11.19 -7.29
CA ASP A 143 19.19 -10.70 -6.44
C ASP A 143 18.69 -9.61 -5.50
N LEU A 144 18.20 -10.02 -4.33
CA LEU A 144 17.63 -9.12 -3.31
C LEU A 144 18.65 -8.12 -2.77
N SER A 145 19.96 -8.39 -2.87
CA SER A 145 21.02 -7.50 -2.38
C SER A 145 21.08 -6.16 -3.15
N LYS A 146 20.60 -6.16 -4.39
CA LYS A 146 20.54 -4.98 -5.26
C LYS A 146 19.29 -4.13 -5.05
N LEU A 147 18.32 -4.61 -4.24
CA LEU A 147 17.05 -3.95 -4.05
C LEU A 147 17.09 -2.97 -2.88
N LYS A 148 16.40 -1.84 -3.04
CA LYS A 148 16.23 -0.86 -1.96
C LYS A 148 15.06 -1.26 -1.06
N LYS A 149 15.28 -1.21 0.25
CA LYS A 149 14.18 -1.36 1.22
C LYS A 149 13.23 -0.17 1.14
N PHE A 150 11.93 -0.43 1.28
CA PHE A 150 10.88 0.60 1.40
C PHE A 150 11.13 1.46 2.64
N SER A 151 11.35 0.83 3.79
CA SER A 151 11.80 1.49 5.01
C SER A 151 13.28 1.21 5.23
N GLY A 152 14.07 2.28 5.39
CA GLY A 152 15.47 2.19 5.82
C GLY A 152 15.64 2.02 7.34
N TYR A 153 14.55 1.95 8.12
CA TYR A 153 14.61 1.74 9.56
C TYR A 153 14.97 0.27 9.86
N ASN A 154 16.12 0.04 10.50
CA ASN A 154 16.73 -1.29 10.59
C ASN A 154 16.48 -2.02 11.93
N ILE A 155 15.62 -1.49 12.81
CA ILE A 155 15.39 -2.07 14.14
C ILE A 155 13.98 -2.63 14.20
N SER A 156 13.85 -3.97 14.25
CA SER A 156 12.57 -4.62 14.55
C SER A 156 12.23 -4.45 16.02
N ARG A 157 11.02 -3.96 16.32
CA ARG A 157 10.60 -3.74 17.71
C ARG A 157 9.09 -3.63 17.87
N LYS A 158 8.64 -3.96 19.07
CA LYS A 158 7.28 -3.72 19.55
C LYS A 158 7.10 -2.24 19.90
N LEU A 159 5.94 -1.67 19.56
CA LEU A 159 5.61 -0.26 19.75
C LEU A 159 4.08 -0.05 19.66
N LYS A 160 3.59 1.12 20.02
CA LYS A 160 2.18 1.47 19.78
C LYS A 160 1.93 1.77 18.30
N PHE A 161 0.73 1.49 17.79
CA PHE A 161 0.40 1.67 16.37
C PHE A 161 0.80 3.05 15.82
N PHE A 162 0.44 4.13 16.51
CA PHE A 162 0.81 5.47 16.04
C PHE A 162 2.30 5.78 16.04
N GLU A 163 3.13 4.97 16.67
CA GLU A 163 4.58 5.11 16.56
C GLU A 163 5.13 4.61 15.21
N LEU A 164 4.32 3.84 14.45
CA LEU A 164 4.59 3.51 13.05
C LEU A 164 4.47 4.73 12.13
N ILE A 165 3.63 5.70 12.50
CA ILE A 165 3.42 6.92 11.73
C ILE A 165 4.61 7.86 11.91
N ASP A 166 5.69 7.56 11.18
CA ASP A 166 6.96 8.26 11.22
C ASP A 166 7.61 8.17 9.83
N PRO A 167 8.04 9.29 9.22
CA PRO A 167 8.63 9.28 7.89
C PRO A 167 9.92 8.44 7.78
N LYS A 168 10.58 8.14 8.90
CA LYS A 168 11.72 7.23 8.96
C LYS A 168 11.33 5.76 8.78
N LYS A 169 10.07 5.41 9.10
CA LYS A 169 9.53 4.04 8.98
C LYS A 169 8.71 3.86 7.71
N SER A 170 7.82 4.82 7.42
CA SER A 170 7.01 4.81 6.21
C SER A 170 6.80 6.24 5.72
N TYR A 171 7.40 6.60 4.61
CA TYR A 171 7.27 7.94 4.02
C TYR A 171 5.87 8.21 3.45
N GLU A 172 5.07 7.18 3.24
CA GLU A 172 3.67 7.23 2.82
C GLU A 172 2.69 7.00 3.98
N PHE A 173 3.21 6.85 5.21
CA PHE A 173 2.41 6.68 6.42
C PHE A 173 1.40 5.53 6.34
N LEU A 174 1.81 4.37 5.83
CA LEU A 174 1.02 3.16 5.62
C LEU A 174 -0.04 3.26 4.49
N LEU A 175 0.03 4.26 3.62
CA LEU A 175 -0.88 4.35 2.47
C LEU A 175 -0.75 3.13 1.55
N SER A 176 0.45 2.55 1.43
CA SER A 176 0.66 1.28 0.74
C SER A 176 0.11 0.13 1.58
N MET A 177 -0.94 -0.53 1.12
CA MET A 177 -1.71 -1.53 1.89
C MET A 177 -0.90 -2.80 2.23
N PHE A 178 0.12 -3.14 1.42
CA PHE A 178 0.98 -4.30 1.66
C PHE A 178 1.87 -4.15 2.91
N LEU A 179 1.98 -2.96 3.48
CA LEU A 179 2.79 -2.71 4.67
C LEU A 179 2.12 -3.17 5.98
N GLY A 180 0.88 -3.63 5.95
CA GLY A 180 0.15 -3.99 7.16
C GLY A 180 -0.37 -5.42 7.18
N ILE A 181 0.09 -6.24 8.16
CA ILE A 181 -0.55 -7.48 8.56
C ILE A 181 -1.32 -7.19 9.85
N PHE A 182 -2.60 -7.41 9.87
CA PHE A 182 -3.45 -6.94 10.96
C PHE A 182 -4.43 -8.00 11.46
N ARG A 183 -4.78 -7.93 12.74
CA ARG A 183 -5.79 -8.81 13.35
C ARG A 183 -7.17 -8.48 12.79
N LYS A 184 -7.74 -9.42 12.03
CA LYS A 184 -8.95 -9.24 11.23
C LYS A 184 -10.17 -8.81 12.05
N LYS A 185 -10.37 -9.34 13.25
CA LYS A 185 -11.52 -8.98 14.09
C LYS A 185 -11.68 -7.47 14.29
N TYR A 186 -10.57 -6.72 14.49
CA TYR A 186 -10.63 -5.27 14.69
C TYR A 186 -10.94 -4.51 13.39
N TRP A 187 -10.55 -5.06 12.25
CA TRP A 187 -10.97 -4.56 10.96
C TRP A 187 -12.49 -4.70 10.79
N ASP A 188 -13.03 -5.88 11.07
CA ASP A 188 -14.46 -6.17 10.93
C ASP A 188 -15.30 -5.28 11.87
N GLU A 189 -14.84 -5.05 13.11
CA GLU A 189 -15.48 -4.17 14.10
C GLU A 189 -15.49 -2.69 13.69
N SER A 190 -14.67 -2.27 12.75
CA SER A 190 -14.50 -0.85 12.36
C SER A 190 -14.87 -0.58 10.90
N ILE A 191 -15.49 -1.52 10.20
CA ILE A 191 -15.85 -1.37 8.78
C ILE A 191 -16.88 -0.24 8.53
N ASP A 192 -17.66 0.11 9.54
CA ASP A 192 -18.69 1.15 9.53
C ASP A 192 -18.15 2.57 9.35
N VAL A 193 -16.84 2.79 9.58
CA VAL A 193 -16.19 4.11 9.31
C VAL A 193 -16.15 4.47 7.82
N ILE A 194 -16.41 3.50 6.96
CA ILE A 194 -16.39 3.68 5.51
C ILE A 194 -17.71 4.29 5.03
N ASN A 195 -17.62 5.38 4.28
CA ASN A 195 -18.78 5.97 3.65
C ASN A 195 -19.20 5.15 2.41
N LYS A 196 -20.33 4.44 2.52
CA LYS A 196 -20.84 3.55 1.48
C LYS A 196 -21.07 4.26 0.13
N LYS A 197 -21.45 5.53 0.14
CA LYS A 197 -21.67 6.32 -1.07
C LYS A 197 -20.34 6.69 -1.73
N LEU A 198 -19.36 7.15 -0.96
CA LEU A 198 -18.06 7.57 -1.48
C LEU A 198 -17.23 6.39 -2.01
N ILE A 199 -17.22 5.26 -1.31
CA ILE A 199 -16.45 4.09 -1.74
C ILE A 199 -17.04 3.42 -3.00
N SER A 200 -18.31 3.67 -3.31
CA SER A 200 -18.98 3.13 -4.51
C SER A 200 -18.57 3.84 -5.80
N ASP A 201 -17.85 4.96 -5.70
CA ASP A 201 -17.29 5.62 -6.87
C ASP A 201 -16.19 4.75 -7.49
N VAL A 202 -16.37 4.39 -8.76
CA VAL A 202 -15.43 3.53 -9.50
C VAL A 202 -14.25 4.31 -10.06
N GLU A 203 -14.32 5.64 -10.07
CA GLU A 203 -13.23 6.46 -10.58
C GLU A 203 -12.04 6.44 -9.62
N LEU A 204 -10.90 6.02 -10.14
CA LEU A 204 -9.70 5.79 -9.35
C LEU A 204 -9.25 7.07 -8.62
N TYR A 205 -9.09 6.95 -7.30
CA TYR A 205 -8.65 8.03 -6.41
C TYR A 205 -9.54 9.28 -6.36
N SER A 206 -10.82 9.20 -6.78
CA SER A 206 -11.75 10.32 -6.77
C SER A 206 -11.98 10.90 -5.36
N ASN A 207 -11.97 10.04 -4.34
CA ASN A 207 -12.16 10.44 -2.95
C ASN A 207 -11.30 9.60 -2.00
N PHE A 208 -11.28 9.98 -0.71
CA PHE A 208 -10.41 9.31 0.27
C PHE A 208 -10.87 7.89 0.59
N ASP A 209 -12.20 7.63 0.64
CA ASP A 209 -12.74 6.30 0.93
C ASP A 209 -12.38 5.28 -0.15
N ASN A 210 -12.42 5.64 -1.43
CA ASN A 210 -12.04 4.72 -2.49
C ASN A 210 -10.53 4.62 -2.73
N THR A 211 -9.76 5.61 -2.23
CA THR A 211 -8.29 5.60 -2.33
C THR A 211 -7.65 4.76 -1.22
N ALA A 212 -8.07 4.98 0.01
CA ALA A 212 -7.39 4.48 1.20
C ALA A 212 -8.39 3.99 2.27
N PRO A 213 -9.32 3.07 1.95
CA PRO A 213 -10.27 2.56 2.92
C PRO A 213 -9.57 1.89 4.11
N HIS A 214 -8.48 1.19 3.86
CA HIS A 214 -7.66 0.54 4.89
C HIS A 214 -7.12 1.55 5.91
N ILE A 215 -6.73 2.76 5.52
CA ILE A 215 -6.25 3.79 6.44
C ILE A 215 -7.34 4.23 7.41
N LYS A 216 -8.58 4.45 6.92
CA LYS A 216 -9.71 4.80 7.79
C LYS A 216 -9.96 3.71 8.82
N ILE A 217 -10.00 2.46 8.39
CA ILE A 217 -10.23 1.32 9.27
C ILE A 217 -9.05 1.15 10.25
N TRP A 218 -7.80 1.12 9.76
CA TRP A 218 -6.63 0.95 10.63
C TRP A 218 -6.47 2.07 11.65
N SER A 219 -6.72 3.31 11.26
CA SER A 219 -6.61 4.46 12.17
C SER A 219 -7.59 4.38 13.33
N LYS A 220 -8.79 3.83 13.11
CA LYS A 220 -9.82 3.60 14.12
C LYS A 220 -9.51 2.35 14.94
N SER A 221 -9.27 1.22 14.26
CA SER A 221 -9.12 -0.10 14.87
C SER A 221 -7.90 -0.25 15.76
N PHE A 222 -6.77 0.36 15.34
CA PHE A 222 -5.47 0.11 15.98
C PHE A 222 -4.90 1.28 16.77
N SER A 223 -5.61 2.41 16.88
CA SER A 223 -5.15 3.63 17.57
C SER A 223 -4.51 3.37 18.94
N ASN A 224 -5.09 2.46 19.72
CA ASN A 224 -4.65 2.09 21.08
C ASN A 224 -4.04 0.69 21.16
N LYS A 225 -3.70 0.07 20.02
CA LYS A 225 -3.20 -1.31 19.98
C LYS A 225 -1.68 -1.37 19.89
N MET A 226 -1.15 -2.53 20.27
CA MET A 226 0.26 -2.83 20.08
C MET A 226 0.52 -3.25 18.64
N ALA A 227 1.63 -2.73 18.12
CA ALA A 227 2.16 -3.06 16.82
C ALA A 227 3.59 -3.60 16.94
N TYR A 228 4.06 -4.25 15.89
CA TYR A 228 5.44 -4.67 15.74
C TYR A 228 5.98 -4.21 14.39
N PHE A 229 7.11 -3.54 14.40
CA PHE A 229 7.81 -3.15 13.17
C PHE A 229 8.77 -4.25 12.77
N ILE A 230 8.59 -4.83 11.59
CA ILE A 230 9.48 -5.82 11.00
C ILE A 230 10.44 -5.09 10.06
N SER A 231 11.72 -4.99 10.41
CA SER A 231 12.71 -4.25 9.62
C SER A 231 13.18 -5.00 8.37
N ASN A 232 13.19 -6.33 8.43
CA ASN A 232 13.53 -7.16 7.28
C ASN A 232 12.34 -7.19 6.30
N PRO A 233 12.56 -6.97 5.02
CA PRO A 233 11.50 -7.05 4.03
C PRO A 233 10.84 -8.44 4.00
N LEU A 234 9.52 -8.43 3.87
CA LEU A 234 8.68 -9.62 3.71
C LEU A 234 8.13 -9.73 2.28
N THR A 235 8.14 -8.61 1.55
CA THR A 235 7.66 -8.54 0.17
C THR A 235 8.65 -7.79 -0.70
N ALA A 236 8.43 -7.88 -2.00
CA ALA A 236 9.06 -7.04 -2.99
C ALA A 236 7.96 -6.44 -3.88
N ASN A 237 7.82 -5.11 -3.84
CA ASN A 237 6.81 -4.37 -4.58
C ASN A 237 7.39 -3.87 -5.90
N VAL A 238 6.74 -4.24 -7.01
CA VAL A 238 7.14 -3.77 -8.35
C VAL A 238 6.65 -2.34 -8.56
N HIS A 239 7.58 -1.45 -8.91
CA HIS A 239 7.31 -0.04 -8.99
C HIS A 239 7.93 0.60 -10.25
N GLY A 240 7.41 1.77 -10.67
CA GLY A 240 7.90 2.53 -11.82
C GLY A 240 6.78 2.93 -12.78
N PRO A 241 7.06 3.86 -13.73
CA PRO A 241 6.03 4.46 -14.60
C PRO A 241 5.30 3.47 -15.52
N ARG A 242 5.94 2.33 -15.84
CA ARG A 242 5.35 1.29 -16.70
C ARG A 242 4.73 0.14 -15.93
N ALA A 243 4.93 0.07 -14.62
CA ALA A 243 4.35 -0.97 -13.78
C ALA A 243 2.92 -0.64 -13.34
N ARG A 244 2.48 0.61 -13.47
CA ARG A 244 1.23 1.12 -12.88
C ARG A 244 0.50 2.05 -13.82
N ASP A 245 -0.73 1.71 -14.16
CA ASP A 245 -1.62 2.53 -15.02
C ASP A 245 -1.95 3.89 -14.37
N TRP A 246 -1.81 4.02 -13.07
CA TRP A 246 -2.09 5.21 -12.28
C TRP A 246 -0.87 6.11 -12.01
N GLY A 247 0.29 5.85 -12.65
CA GLY A 247 1.53 6.61 -12.43
C GLY A 247 1.37 8.13 -12.57
N ASN A 248 0.50 8.59 -13.46
CA ASN A 248 0.20 10.01 -13.66
C ASN A 248 -0.53 10.64 -12.46
N LEU A 249 -1.19 9.83 -11.61
CA LEU A 249 -1.87 10.28 -10.39
C LEU A 249 -0.93 10.37 -9.18
N TYR A 250 0.32 9.89 -9.29
CA TYR A 250 1.25 9.88 -8.17
C TYR A 250 1.50 11.28 -7.57
N PRO A 251 1.68 12.37 -8.35
CA PRO A 251 1.77 13.72 -7.81
C PRO A 251 0.55 14.16 -7.00
N PHE A 252 -0.66 13.74 -7.41
CA PHE A 252 -1.88 13.98 -6.67
C PHE A 252 -1.89 13.20 -5.35
N VAL A 253 -1.49 11.93 -5.38
CA VAL A 253 -1.35 11.13 -4.15
C VAL A 253 -0.37 11.78 -3.17
N GLU A 254 0.79 12.23 -3.64
CA GLU A 254 1.79 12.93 -2.81
C GLU A 254 1.26 14.23 -2.21
N ALA A 255 0.63 15.09 -3.03
CA ALA A 255 0.24 16.43 -2.58
C ALA A 255 -1.09 16.47 -1.82
N VAL A 256 -1.99 15.50 -2.06
CA VAL A 256 -3.35 15.50 -1.54
C VAL A 256 -3.63 14.30 -0.65
N ARG A 257 -3.46 13.07 -1.15
CA ARG A 257 -3.87 11.87 -0.42
C ARG A 257 -2.98 11.56 0.79
N ILE A 258 -1.66 11.69 0.68
CA ILE A 258 -0.76 11.49 1.83
C ILE A 258 -1.01 12.52 2.94
N PRO A 259 -1.16 13.84 2.69
CA PRO A 259 -1.64 14.76 3.70
C PRO A 259 -2.98 14.37 4.34
N GLN A 260 -3.97 13.91 3.58
CA GLN A 260 -5.27 13.46 4.10
C GLN A 260 -5.17 12.20 4.97
N VAL A 261 -4.23 11.28 4.68
CA VAL A 261 -3.90 10.14 5.56
C VAL A 261 -3.56 10.63 6.97
N LEU A 262 -2.73 11.65 7.08
CA LEU A 262 -2.34 12.22 8.37
C LEU A 262 -3.51 12.94 9.07
N ASP A 263 -4.38 13.60 8.32
CA ASP A 263 -5.61 14.19 8.88
C ASP A 263 -6.52 13.09 9.47
N CYS A 264 -6.64 11.96 8.77
CA CYS A 264 -7.39 10.80 9.25
C CYS A 264 -6.78 10.23 10.55
N TYR A 265 -5.46 10.06 10.63
CA TYR A 265 -4.81 9.63 11.87
C TYR A 265 -4.99 10.64 13.00
N ARG A 266 -4.91 11.94 12.70
CA ARG A 266 -5.13 13.01 13.71
C ARG A 266 -6.53 12.94 14.30
N SER A 267 -7.54 12.72 13.49
CA SER A 267 -8.93 12.56 13.93
C SER A 267 -9.14 11.33 14.82
N ASN A 268 -8.23 10.32 14.75
CA ASN A 268 -8.30 9.10 15.54
C ASN A 268 -7.24 9.04 16.67
N GLY A 269 -6.65 10.19 17.06
CA GLY A 269 -5.81 10.29 18.25
C GLY A 269 -4.30 10.34 18.01
N LEU A 270 -3.83 10.49 16.76
CA LEU A 270 -2.40 10.75 16.54
C LEU A 270 -1.97 12.02 17.30
N PRO A 271 -0.91 11.98 18.16
CA PRO A 271 -0.46 13.13 18.94
C PRO A 271 -0.16 14.34 18.07
N PHE A 272 -0.58 15.53 18.53
CA PHE A 272 -0.53 16.77 17.74
C PHE A 272 0.88 17.11 17.21
N LEU A 273 1.90 17.09 18.08
CA LEU A 273 3.27 17.40 17.66
C LEU A 273 3.78 16.41 16.60
N LYS A 274 3.42 15.15 16.74
CA LYS A 274 3.76 14.11 15.76
C LYS A 274 3.03 14.33 14.43
N TYR A 275 1.74 14.67 14.49
CA TYR A 275 0.96 15.06 13.32
C TYR A 275 1.61 16.22 12.57
N ILE A 276 1.94 17.34 13.24
CA ILE A 276 2.58 18.52 12.62
C ILE A 276 3.90 18.13 11.94
N LYS A 277 4.76 17.37 12.65
CA LYS A 277 6.03 16.87 12.09
C LYS A 277 5.82 16.06 10.81
N CYS A 278 4.91 15.07 10.86
CA CYS A 278 4.64 14.20 9.73
C CYS A 278 3.97 14.94 8.57
N LYS A 279 3.03 15.85 8.88
CA LYS A 279 2.33 16.67 7.88
C LYS A 279 3.31 17.59 7.15
N ASN A 280 4.20 18.25 7.88
CA ASN A 280 5.25 19.08 7.29
C ASN A 280 6.17 18.26 6.38
N PHE A 281 6.57 17.04 6.79
CA PHE A 281 7.33 16.14 5.94
C PHE A 281 6.56 15.72 4.67
N ALA A 282 5.28 15.36 4.79
CA ALA A 282 4.45 14.97 3.65
C ALA A 282 4.36 16.07 2.58
N LEU A 283 4.28 17.33 3.02
CA LEU A 283 4.11 18.49 2.15
C LEU A 283 5.41 18.98 1.46
N ARG A 284 6.56 18.29 1.69
CA ARG A 284 7.85 18.69 1.08
C ARG A 284 7.89 18.62 -0.45
N ARG A 285 6.93 17.94 -1.08
CA ARG A 285 6.79 17.84 -2.54
C ARG A 285 5.54 18.55 -3.07
N PHE A 286 4.89 19.33 -2.24
CA PHE A 286 3.63 19.98 -2.56
C PHE A 286 3.70 20.83 -3.83
N ILE A 287 4.63 21.80 -3.90
CA ILE A 287 4.76 22.70 -5.05
C ILE A 287 5.10 21.96 -6.35
N PRO A 288 6.14 21.07 -6.40
CA PRO A 288 6.43 20.29 -7.60
C PRO A 288 5.23 19.47 -8.08
N SER A 289 4.50 18.84 -7.16
CA SER A 289 3.37 17.99 -7.48
C SER A 289 2.18 18.79 -8.02
N PHE A 290 1.85 19.94 -7.40
CA PHE A 290 0.83 20.84 -7.94
C PHE A 290 1.22 21.43 -9.30
N TYR A 291 2.47 21.83 -9.49
CA TYR A 291 2.95 22.28 -10.80
C TYR A 291 2.75 21.21 -11.88
N TYR A 292 3.10 19.95 -11.58
CA TYR A 292 2.85 18.83 -12.49
C TYR A 292 1.36 18.69 -12.80
N MET A 293 0.48 18.73 -11.78
CA MET A 293 -0.96 18.59 -11.97
C MET A 293 -1.55 19.70 -12.85
N ILE A 294 -1.11 20.94 -12.65
CA ILE A 294 -1.53 22.08 -13.50
C ILE A 294 -1.09 21.90 -14.96
N LYS A 295 0.10 21.32 -15.18
CA LYS A 295 0.59 21.03 -16.55
C LYS A 295 -0.12 19.85 -17.21
N ASN A 296 -0.70 18.94 -16.41
CA ASN A 296 -1.35 17.71 -16.89
C ASN A 296 -2.78 17.56 -16.32
N PRO A 297 -3.68 18.56 -16.49
CA PRO A 297 -4.93 18.63 -15.73
C PRO A 297 -5.88 17.44 -15.98
N LYS A 298 -5.84 16.86 -17.20
CA LYS A 298 -6.74 15.75 -17.61
C LYS A 298 -6.36 14.40 -16.99
N SER A 299 -5.08 14.16 -16.69
CA SER A 299 -4.58 12.83 -16.27
C SER A 299 -4.02 12.79 -14.85
N SER A 300 -3.88 13.93 -14.19
CA SER A 300 -3.13 14.05 -12.93
C SER A 300 -3.98 14.07 -11.66
N GLY A 301 -5.30 13.95 -11.77
CA GLY A 301 -6.20 14.02 -10.60
C GLY A 301 -6.51 15.44 -10.11
N LEU A 302 -6.09 16.50 -10.84
CA LEU A 302 -6.33 17.90 -10.46
C LEU A 302 -7.82 18.19 -10.20
N LYS A 303 -8.74 17.57 -10.94
CA LYS A 303 -10.19 17.70 -10.77
C LYS A 303 -10.71 17.27 -9.41
N PHE A 304 -9.96 16.44 -8.67
CA PHE A 304 -10.32 15.97 -7.33
C PHE A 304 -9.76 16.83 -6.20
N VAL A 305 -9.01 17.87 -6.53
CA VAL A 305 -8.42 18.78 -5.53
C VAL A 305 -9.47 19.71 -4.95
N ASN A 306 -9.62 19.70 -3.63
CA ASN A 306 -10.37 20.71 -2.93
C ASN A 306 -9.45 21.88 -2.55
N ILE A 307 -9.58 23.01 -3.23
CA ILE A 307 -8.70 24.18 -3.05
C ILE A 307 -8.63 24.63 -1.60
N LYS A 308 -9.76 24.69 -0.88
CA LYS A 308 -9.79 25.12 0.52
C LYS A 308 -9.08 24.14 1.45
N GLN A 309 -9.36 22.85 1.30
CA GLN A 309 -8.85 21.81 2.20
C GLN A 309 -7.43 21.36 1.83
N ASP A 310 -7.15 21.17 0.54
CA ASP A 310 -5.92 20.55 0.09
C ASP A 310 -4.83 21.59 -0.24
N MET A 311 -5.20 22.85 -0.52
CA MET A 311 -4.24 23.92 -0.81
C MET A 311 -4.17 24.93 0.35
N ILE A 312 -5.21 25.74 0.55
CA ILE A 312 -5.15 26.88 1.46
C ILE A 312 -4.81 26.46 2.89
N ARG A 313 -5.47 25.41 3.41
CA ARG A 313 -5.21 24.89 4.76
C ARG A 313 -3.79 24.41 4.98
N ASN A 314 -3.11 23.96 3.93
CA ASN A 314 -1.76 23.44 4.01
C ASN A 314 -0.68 24.54 3.91
N LEU A 315 -1.00 25.77 3.51
CA LEU A 315 -0.04 26.87 3.37
C LEU A 315 0.64 27.30 4.68
N ILE A 316 0.15 26.87 5.83
CA ILE A 316 0.76 27.12 7.14
C ILE A 316 2.06 26.30 7.36
N TYR A 317 2.32 25.29 6.52
CA TYR A 317 3.47 24.40 6.71
C TYR A 317 4.72 24.92 6.00
N PRO A 318 5.85 25.15 6.74
CA PRO A 318 7.08 25.71 6.17
C PRO A 318 7.68 24.91 5.02
N SER A 319 7.55 23.57 5.04
CA SER A 319 8.09 22.70 3.99
C SER A 319 7.56 23.03 2.59
N ILE A 320 6.37 23.60 2.46
CA ILE A 320 5.81 24.01 1.17
C ILE A 320 6.70 25.08 0.54
N TYR A 321 7.09 26.10 1.31
CA TYR A 321 7.91 27.21 0.84
C TYR A 321 9.34 26.75 0.52
N PHE A 322 9.93 25.93 1.38
CA PHE A 322 11.25 25.35 1.11
C PHE A 322 11.25 24.45 -0.13
N SER A 323 10.21 23.67 -0.34
CA SER A 323 10.08 22.82 -1.52
C SER A 323 9.93 23.65 -2.80
N GLY A 324 9.21 24.73 -2.74
CA GLY A 324 9.05 25.68 -3.85
C GLY A 324 10.37 26.35 -4.23
N LEU A 325 11.10 26.88 -3.24
CA LEU A 325 12.41 27.48 -3.44
C LEU A 325 13.41 26.49 -4.04
N TYR A 326 13.51 25.29 -3.46
CA TYR A 326 14.41 24.24 -3.97
C TYR A 326 14.05 23.85 -5.40
N TYR A 327 12.76 23.70 -5.72
CA TYR A 327 12.31 23.36 -7.06
C TYR A 327 12.69 24.46 -8.08
N PHE A 328 12.49 25.73 -7.71
CA PHE A 328 12.86 26.87 -8.54
C PHE A 328 14.37 26.91 -8.82
N LEU A 329 15.21 26.84 -7.78
CA LEU A 329 16.67 26.86 -7.91
C LEU A 329 17.17 25.71 -8.79
N ARG A 330 16.63 24.49 -8.61
CA ARG A 330 16.97 23.35 -9.45
C ARG A 330 16.64 23.59 -10.93
N ARG A 331 15.48 24.22 -11.21
CA ARG A 331 15.09 24.58 -12.58
C ARG A 331 16.05 25.59 -13.20
N VAL A 332 16.43 26.62 -12.47
CA VAL A 332 17.43 27.61 -12.93
C VAL A 332 18.76 26.93 -13.27
N ILE A 333 19.25 26.05 -12.39
CA ILE A 333 20.50 25.31 -12.64
C ILE A 333 20.39 24.44 -13.91
N ILE A 334 19.28 23.78 -14.14
CA ILE A 334 19.06 22.94 -15.34
C ILE A 334 19.05 23.81 -16.60
N ILE A 335 18.45 25.00 -16.57
CA ILE A 335 18.43 25.93 -17.71
C ILE A 335 19.82 26.40 -18.02
N ILE A 336 20.59 26.84 -16.99
CA ILE A 336 21.96 27.27 -17.14
C ILE A 336 22.84 26.16 -17.77
N LYS A 337 22.73 24.90 -17.22
CA LYS A 337 23.50 23.75 -17.75
C LYS A 337 23.14 23.33 -19.19
N LYS A 338 21.99 23.78 -19.72
CA LYS A 338 21.61 23.51 -21.11
C LYS A 338 22.08 24.62 -22.08
N GLN A 339 22.51 25.77 -21.56
CA GLN A 339 22.99 26.88 -22.35
C GLN A 339 24.55 26.88 -22.50
N PHE A 340 25.20 26.03 -21.72
CA PHE A 340 26.63 25.71 -21.80
C PHE A 340 26.80 24.20 -22.10
#